data_ccd8be0b3799867983a30ec2baf5d2a9
#
_entry.id   ccd8be0b3799867983a30ec2baf5d2a9
#
_cell.length_a   1.000
_cell.length_b   1.000
_cell.length_c   1.000
_cell.angle_alpha   90.00
_cell.angle_beta   90.00
_cell.angle_gamma   90.00
#
_symmetry.space_group_name_H-M   'P 1'
#
loop_
_entity.id
_entity.type
_entity.pdbx_description
1 polymer ?
#
loop_
_entity_poly.entity_id
_entity_poly.type
_entity_poly.pdbx_seq_one_letter_code
_entity_poly.pdbx_strand_id
1 'polypeptide(L)'
;MRKNMLKEKIRNGESAIGTFVKLTDPAVPELLALAGFDFFVLDTEHVAVDREQLTNIVRAADAAGITPIVRVRENQQVEILQNLDLGYAGVQVPNVDTPEQARNLVSYVKYTPLGVRGLSP
;
A
#
# COMPACT_ATOMS: atom_id res chain seq x y z
N MET A 1 7.77 3.42 14.32
CA MET A 1 7.29 2.84 13.05
C MET A 1 6.13 1.91 13.35
N ARG A 2 5.00 2.09 12.67
CA ARG A 2 3.81 1.28 12.94
C ARG A 2 4.05 -0.18 12.54
N LYS A 3 3.56 -1.11 13.34
CA LYS A 3 3.64 -2.55 13.10
C LYS A 3 2.75 -2.92 11.91
N ASN A 4 3.29 -3.62 10.92
CA ASN A 4 2.49 -4.11 9.79
C ASN A 4 1.79 -5.41 10.19
N MET A 5 0.54 -5.30 10.63
CA MET A 5 -0.26 -6.42 11.16
C MET A 5 -0.51 -7.49 10.11
N LEU A 6 -0.75 -7.11 8.85
CA LEU A 6 -0.92 -8.05 7.74
C LEU A 6 0.32 -8.93 7.56
N LYS A 7 1.50 -8.29 7.52
CA LYS A 7 2.79 -9.00 7.35
C LYS A 7 3.07 -9.95 8.51
N GLU A 8 2.70 -9.57 9.72
CA GLU A 8 2.84 -10.42 10.89
C GLU A 8 1.90 -11.64 10.83
N LYS A 9 0.63 -11.41 10.52
CA LYS A 9 -0.37 -12.47 10.35
C LYS A 9 0.07 -13.51 9.32
N ILE A 10 0.56 -13.05 8.16
CA ILE A 10 1.08 -13.94 7.10
C ILE A 10 2.32 -14.71 7.58
N ARG A 11 3.25 -14.07 8.31
CA ARG A 11 4.45 -14.74 8.84
C ARG A 11 4.12 -15.83 9.86
N ASN A 12 3.04 -15.67 10.60
CA ASN A 12 2.54 -16.67 11.54
C ASN A 12 1.78 -17.82 10.87
N GLY A 13 1.65 -17.81 9.53
CA GLY A 13 0.90 -18.83 8.79
C GLY A 13 -0.62 -18.66 8.87
N GLU A 14 -1.10 -17.51 9.31
CA GLU A 14 -2.51 -17.20 9.42
C GLU A 14 -3.08 -16.72 8.08
N SER A 15 -4.37 -17.00 7.85
CA SER A 15 -5.09 -16.45 6.70
C SER A 15 -5.42 -14.97 6.89
N ALA A 16 -5.30 -14.19 5.82
CA ALA A 16 -5.71 -12.79 5.80
C ALA A 16 -6.76 -12.56 4.70
N ILE A 17 -7.79 -11.78 5.02
CA ILE A 17 -8.88 -11.44 4.10
C ILE A 17 -8.80 -9.96 3.75
N GLY A 18 -8.80 -9.66 2.46
CA GLY A 18 -8.79 -8.28 1.95
C GLY A 18 -9.62 -8.12 0.69
N THR A 19 -9.80 -6.88 0.27
CA THR A 19 -10.54 -6.54 -0.95
C THR A 19 -9.91 -5.40 -1.74
N PHE A 20 -10.19 -5.35 -3.04
CA PHE A 20 -9.90 -4.17 -3.85
C PHE A 20 -10.93 -3.08 -3.59
N VAL A 21 -10.44 -1.84 -3.53
CA VAL A 21 -11.25 -0.64 -3.31
C VAL A 21 -11.05 0.34 -4.46
N LYS A 22 -12.16 0.81 -5.04
CA LYS A 22 -12.21 1.84 -6.09
C LYS A 22 -12.90 3.13 -5.62
N LEU A 23 -13.43 3.12 -4.40
CA LEU A 23 -14.06 4.27 -3.78
C LEU A 23 -13.03 5.06 -2.99
N THR A 24 -13.07 6.37 -3.08
CA THR A 24 -12.08 7.28 -2.48
C THR A 24 -12.56 7.96 -1.21
N ASP A 25 -13.69 7.52 -0.67
CA ASP A 25 -14.25 8.04 0.58
C ASP A 25 -13.50 7.43 1.80
N PRO A 26 -13.04 8.26 2.75
CA PRO A 26 -12.38 7.79 3.97
C PRO A 26 -13.24 6.86 4.86
N ALA A 27 -14.56 6.89 4.73
CA ALA A 27 -15.44 5.95 5.44
C ALA A 27 -15.25 4.50 4.98
N VAL A 28 -14.74 4.27 3.77
CA VAL A 28 -14.59 2.92 3.23
C VAL A 28 -13.63 2.06 4.04
N PRO A 29 -12.37 2.48 4.35
CA PRO A 29 -11.51 1.69 5.23
C PRO A 29 -12.08 1.48 6.63
N GLU A 30 -12.84 2.44 7.19
CA GLU A 30 -13.50 2.27 8.48
C GLU A 30 -14.55 1.16 8.43
N LEU A 31 -15.40 1.15 7.40
CA LEU A 31 -16.41 0.12 7.19
C LEU A 31 -15.79 -1.27 6.95
N LEU A 32 -14.70 -1.33 6.19
CA LEU A 32 -13.98 -2.59 5.96
C LEU A 32 -13.37 -3.14 7.25
N ALA A 33 -12.80 -2.28 8.09
CA ALA A 33 -12.29 -2.68 9.40
C ALA A 33 -13.39 -3.24 10.30
N LEU A 34 -14.56 -2.57 10.36
CA LEU A 34 -15.73 -3.03 11.10
C LEU A 34 -16.28 -4.35 10.56
N ALA A 35 -16.19 -4.58 9.25
CA ALA A 35 -16.59 -5.83 8.61
C ALA A 35 -15.58 -6.97 8.81
N GLY A 36 -14.43 -6.73 9.46
CA GLY A 36 -13.43 -7.74 9.80
C GLY A 36 -12.40 -8.02 8.71
N PHE A 37 -12.24 -7.12 7.73
CA PHE A 37 -11.15 -7.24 6.76
C PHE A 37 -9.79 -6.90 7.39
N ASP A 38 -8.75 -7.64 7.02
CA ASP A 38 -7.38 -7.42 7.49
C ASP A 38 -6.66 -6.32 6.71
N PHE A 39 -7.00 -6.19 5.42
CA PHE A 39 -6.39 -5.22 4.52
C PHE A 39 -7.34 -4.85 3.38
N PHE A 40 -6.99 -3.78 2.69
CA PHE A 40 -7.56 -3.46 1.38
C PHE A 40 -6.47 -3.01 0.41
N VAL A 41 -6.76 -3.10 -0.88
CA VAL A 41 -5.92 -2.60 -1.96
C VAL A 41 -6.66 -1.46 -2.65
N LEU A 42 -6.23 -0.21 -2.42
CA LEU A 42 -6.75 0.93 -3.15
C LEU A 42 -6.24 0.91 -4.58
N ASP A 43 -7.14 0.95 -5.53
CA ASP A 43 -6.82 0.91 -6.95
C ASP A 43 -6.59 2.32 -7.50
N THR A 44 -5.34 2.68 -7.77
CA THR A 44 -4.99 3.93 -8.44
C THR A 44 -4.60 3.74 -9.91
N GLU A 45 -4.54 2.48 -10.38
CA GLU A 45 -4.31 2.18 -11.78
C GLU A 45 -5.54 2.50 -12.64
N HIS A 46 -6.73 2.10 -12.15
CA HIS A 46 -7.98 2.25 -12.89
C HIS A 46 -8.92 3.32 -12.33
N VAL A 47 -8.50 4.02 -11.28
CA VAL A 47 -9.28 5.10 -10.66
C VAL A 47 -8.40 6.33 -10.51
N ALA A 48 -8.91 7.47 -10.91
CA ALA A 48 -8.26 8.75 -10.66
C ALA A 48 -8.41 9.12 -9.19
N VAL A 49 -7.29 9.16 -8.48
CA VAL A 49 -7.22 9.51 -7.05
C VAL A 49 -6.18 10.59 -6.87
N ASP A 50 -6.54 11.67 -6.22
CA ASP A 50 -5.60 12.74 -5.89
C ASP A 50 -4.85 12.48 -4.57
N ARG A 51 -3.82 13.29 -4.29
CA ARG A 51 -2.97 13.11 -3.10
C ARG A 51 -3.69 13.36 -1.79
N GLU A 52 -4.67 14.25 -1.77
CA GLU A 52 -5.45 14.54 -0.58
C GLU A 52 -6.35 13.35 -0.24
N GLN A 53 -7.01 12.78 -1.23
CA GLN A 53 -7.79 11.56 -1.07
C GLN A 53 -6.93 10.40 -0.58
N LEU A 54 -5.76 10.16 -1.21
CA LEU A 54 -4.80 9.13 -0.76
C LEU A 54 -4.42 9.31 0.70
N THR A 55 -4.12 10.54 1.12
CA THR A 55 -3.73 10.87 2.50
C THR A 55 -4.88 10.62 3.47
N ASN A 56 -6.10 11.02 3.13
CA ASN A 56 -7.27 10.87 3.99
C ASN A 56 -7.65 9.39 4.16
N ILE A 57 -7.53 8.58 3.10
CA ILE A 57 -7.76 7.13 3.15
C ILE A 57 -6.74 6.44 4.06
N VAL A 58 -5.45 6.78 3.97
CA VAL A 58 -4.42 6.21 4.85
C VAL A 58 -4.68 6.58 6.31
N ARG A 59 -5.04 7.84 6.59
CA ARG A 59 -5.36 8.30 7.95
C ARG A 59 -6.58 7.57 8.53
N ALA A 60 -7.63 7.37 7.73
CA ALA A 60 -8.81 6.61 8.15
C ALA A 60 -8.47 5.13 8.40
N ALA A 61 -7.69 4.52 7.49
CA ALA A 61 -7.21 3.14 7.66
C ALA A 61 -6.37 2.99 8.95
N ASP A 62 -5.54 3.98 9.23
CA ASP A 62 -4.71 4.02 10.44
C ASP A 62 -5.55 4.11 11.71
N ALA A 63 -6.56 4.96 11.72
CA ALA A 63 -7.47 5.12 12.85
C ALA A 63 -8.31 3.86 13.06
N ALA A 64 -8.77 3.22 11.99
CA ALA A 64 -9.58 2.01 12.04
C ALA A 64 -8.78 0.72 12.31
N GLY A 65 -7.45 0.75 12.17
CA GLY A 65 -6.58 -0.41 12.41
C GLY A 65 -6.51 -1.41 11.27
N ILE A 66 -7.00 -1.07 10.07
CA ILE A 66 -6.90 -1.91 8.86
C ILE A 66 -5.62 -1.60 8.08
N THR A 67 -5.03 -2.58 7.41
CA THR A 67 -3.78 -2.41 6.66
C THR A 67 -4.04 -1.85 5.25
N PRO A 68 -3.60 -0.62 4.93
CA PRO A 68 -3.75 -0.05 3.59
C PRO A 68 -2.62 -0.52 2.66
N ILE A 69 -3.00 -1.08 1.51
CA ILE A 69 -2.12 -1.34 0.36
C ILE A 69 -2.61 -0.47 -0.79
N VAL A 70 -1.72 -0.02 -1.66
CA VAL A 70 -2.08 0.71 -2.86
C VAL A 70 -1.61 -0.04 -4.11
N ARG A 71 -2.48 -0.16 -5.11
CA ARG A 71 -2.07 -0.54 -6.46
C ARG A 71 -1.68 0.72 -7.21
N VAL A 72 -0.38 0.86 -7.48
CA VAL A 72 0.17 2.00 -8.24
C VAL A 72 -0.12 1.86 -9.72
N ARG A 73 -0.01 2.95 -10.47
CA ARG A 73 -0.31 2.97 -11.91
C ARG A 73 0.76 2.25 -12.74
N GLU A 74 2.02 2.37 -12.32
CA GLU A 74 3.16 1.83 -13.05
C GLU A 74 4.37 1.58 -12.14
N ASN A 75 5.34 0.83 -12.65
CA ASN A 75 6.58 0.51 -11.94
C ASN A 75 7.58 1.68 -12.00
N GLN A 76 7.24 2.80 -11.34
CA GLN A 76 8.06 4.01 -11.28
C GLN A 76 8.50 4.29 -9.84
N GLN A 77 9.81 4.58 -9.67
CA GLN A 77 10.41 4.82 -8.36
C GLN A 77 9.70 5.93 -7.58
N VAL A 78 9.39 7.05 -8.24
CA VAL A 78 8.77 8.23 -7.61
C VAL A 78 7.36 7.92 -7.14
N GLU A 79 6.57 7.22 -7.93
CA GLU A 79 5.20 6.84 -7.57
C GLU A 79 5.17 5.89 -6.38
N ILE A 80 6.03 4.87 -6.40
CA ILE A 80 6.18 3.92 -5.30
C ILE A 80 6.62 4.63 -4.01
N LEU A 81 7.66 5.49 -4.10
CA LEU A 81 8.16 6.27 -2.98
C LEU A 81 7.07 7.13 -2.35
N GLN A 82 6.35 7.91 -3.18
CA GLN A 82 5.34 8.84 -2.70
C GLN A 82 4.19 8.14 -1.95
N ASN A 83 3.74 7.00 -2.43
CA ASN A 83 2.69 6.24 -1.76
C ASN A 83 3.17 5.63 -0.43
N LEU A 84 4.39 5.09 -0.39
CA LEU A 84 4.96 4.57 0.83
C LEU A 84 5.22 5.66 1.88
N ASP A 85 5.56 6.88 1.46
CA ASP A 85 5.77 8.03 2.34
C ASP A 85 4.47 8.61 2.88
N LEU A 86 3.33 8.43 2.18
CA LEU A 86 2.00 8.72 2.71
C LEU A 86 1.60 7.77 3.84
N GLY A 87 2.23 6.57 3.94
CA GLY A 87 1.95 5.61 5.00
C GLY A 87 1.28 4.31 4.53
N TYR A 88 1.13 4.09 3.23
CA TYR A 88 0.70 2.77 2.74
C TYR A 88 1.68 1.69 3.20
N ALA A 89 1.15 0.59 3.73
CA ALA A 89 1.94 -0.50 4.29
C ALA A 89 2.57 -1.41 3.23
N GLY A 90 2.13 -1.28 1.98
CA GLY A 90 2.63 -2.00 0.83
C GLY A 90 2.15 -1.42 -0.49
N VAL A 91 2.82 -1.82 -1.57
CA VAL A 91 2.44 -1.48 -2.94
C VAL A 91 2.20 -2.74 -3.75
N GLN A 92 1.20 -2.71 -4.60
CA GLN A 92 1.01 -3.66 -5.69
C GLN A 92 1.36 -2.95 -6.99
N VAL A 93 2.28 -3.51 -7.75
CA VAL A 93 2.72 -2.92 -9.02
C VAL A 93 2.20 -3.78 -10.16
N PRO A 94 1.43 -3.21 -11.10
CA PRO A 94 0.92 -3.93 -12.25
C PRO A 94 2.02 -4.17 -13.31
N ASN A 95 1.76 -5.09 -14.22
CA ASN A 95 2.55 -5.32 -15.44
C ASN A 95 4.04 -5.56 -15.18
N VAL A 96 4.36 -6.38 -14.17
CA VAL A 96 5.74 -6.81 -13.90
C VAL A 96 6.01 -8.09 -14.66
N ASP A 97 6.56 -7.96 -15.87
CA ASP A 97 6.68 -9.04 -16.85
C ASP A 97 8.10 -9.62 -16.92
N THR A 98 9.10 -8.92 -16.39
CA THR A 98 10.51 -9.33 -16.47
C THR A 98 11.17 -9.42 -15.09
N PRO A 99 12.19 -10.28 -14.93
CA PRO A 99 12.98 -10.33 -13.70
C PRO A 99 13.67 -9.01 -13.34
N GLU A 100 14.02 -8.20 -14.35
CA GLU A 100 14.62 -6.88 -14.14
C GLU A 100 13.60 -5.93 -13.51
N GLN A 101 12.39 -5.87 -14.03
CA GLN A 101 11.30 -5.06 -13.45
C GLN A 101 11.02 -5.45 -11.99
N ALA A 102 11.03 -6.75 -11.69
CA ALA A 102 10.85 -7.23 -10.32
C ALA A 102 12.00 -6.79 -9.39
N ARG A 103 13.25 -6.87 -9.85
CA ARG A 103 14.41 -6.39 -9.10
C ARG A 103 14.35 -4.88 -8.86
N ASN A 104 13.98 -4.10 -9.87
CA ASN A 104 13.81 -2.66 -9.76
C ASN A 104 12.74 -2.29 -8.73
N LEU A 105 11.58 -2.95 -8.78
CA LEU A 105 10.52 -2.78 -7.78
C LEU A 105 11.05 -3.00 -6.34
N VAL A 106 11.74 -4.12 -6.11
CA VAL A 106 12.31 -4.41 -4.78
C VAL A 106 13.31 -3.32 -4.35
N SER A 107 14.14 -2.86 -5.28
CA SER A 107 15.11 -1.78 -5.02
C SER A 107 14.40 -0.46 -4.66
N TYR A 108 13.27 -0.12 -5.30
CA TYR A 108 12.52 1.12 -5.04
C TYR A 108 11.84 1.15 -3.67
N VAL A 109 11.46 -0.01 -3.12
CA VAL A 109 10.79 -0.09 -1.81
C VAL A 109 11.76 -0.24 -0.64
N LYS A 110 13.02 -0.57 -0.87
CA LYS A 110 14.04 -0.80 0.15
C LYS A 110 14.99 0.38 0.31
N TYR A 111 15.35 0.69 1.57
CA TYR A 111 16.40 1.66 1.88
C TYR A 111 17.79 1.08 1.63
N THR A 112 18.77 1.96 1.48
CA THR A 112 20.19 1.58 1.42
C THR A 112 20.57 0.74 2.65
N PRO A 113 21.37 -0.36 2.51
CA PRO A 113 22.05 -0.83 1.28
C PRO A 113 21.23 -1.78 0.42
N LEU A 114 20.00 -2.13 0.79
CA LEU A 114 19.17 -3.15 0.11
C LEU A 114 18.43 -2.60 -1.11
N GLY A 115 18.38 -1.29 -1.27
CA GLY A 115 17.69 -0.61 -2.36
C GLY A 115 18.05 0.87 -2.41
N VAL A 116 17.26 1.63 -3.17
CA VAL A 116 17.49 3.05 -3.48
C VAL A 116 16.34 3.96 -3.02
N ARG A 117 15.46 3.47 -2.14
CA ARG A 117 14.39 4.31 -1.60
C ARG A 117 14.97 5.53 -0.90
N GLY A 118 14.53 6.72 -1.32
CA GLY A 118 14.90 7.97 -0.66
C GLY A 118 14.37 8.05 0.78
N LEU A 119 15.10 8.72 1.64
CA LEU A 119 14.70 9.07 3.00
C LEU A 119 14.65 10.59 3.09
N SER A 120 13.47 11.13 3.44
CA SER A 120 13.36 12.54 3.83
C SER A 120 13.51 12.63 5.34
N PRO A 121 14.37 13.50 5.85
CA PRO A 121 14.52 13.74 7.30
C PRO A 121 13.29 14.44 7.90
#